data_2c1a63ff5db09ee92e7148f58c658f7c
#
_entry.id   2c1a63ff5db09ee92e7148f58c658f7c
#
_cell.length_a   1.000
_cell.length_b   1.000
_cell.length_c   1.000
_cell.angle_alpha   90.00
_cell.angle_beta   90.00
_cell.angle_gamma   90.00
#
_symmetry.space_group_name_H-M   'P 1'
#
loop_
_entity.id
_entity.type
_entity.pdbx_description
1 polymer ?
#
loop_
_entity_poly.entity_id
_entity_poly.type
_entity_poly.pdbx_seq_one_letter_code
_entity_poly.pdbx_strand_id
1 'polypeptide(L)'
;MTTPKQTMRRPRLASIAFASACLAPLAAWAQDAQQAGGSFVDNFERIDPSRWYVSDGWNNGPHQNCTWSKKQVSIKDGALQLQFAQEKLGQRNYACAEIQTTKRYGYGTYEARYRTATGPGLNSAFFTYIGPTDKKPHDEIDFEVLGKNVGQVQVNQYISAKGGNEKLAPVTGGADQGFNDYAFIWEKDRLRYFVNGELVQDVTDPSKIPSNAQKIFFSLWGTDTLSGWMGKFAYGGAPATMQIKRVAFTAPGEKCLFPESITCKIN
;
A
#
# COMPACT_ATOMS: atom_id res chain seq x y z
N MET A 1 -96.67 0.61 7.36
CA MET A 1 -95.92 -0.67 7.56
C MET A 1 -94.49 -0.40 7.21
N THR A 2 -93.66 -0.15 8.19
CA THR A 2 -92.24 0.23 8.03
C THR A 2 -91.40 -0.90 8.55
N THR A 3 -90.56 -1.48 7.65
CA THR A 3 -89.57 -2.51 7.93
C THR A 3 -88.28 -1.90 8.50
N PRO A 4 -87.66 -2.44 9.55
CA PRO A 4 -86.43 -1.91 10.11
C PRO A 4 -85.19 -2.37 9.35
N LYS A 5 -84.24 -1.45 9.10
CA LYS A 5 -82.91 -1.70 8.50
C LYS A 5 -81.99 -2.35 9.56
N GLN A 6 -81.51 -3.51 9.25
CA GLN A 6 -80.40 -4.17 9.95
C GLN A 6 -79.09 -3.50 9.60
N THR A 7 -78.35 -2.97 10.57
CA THR A 7 -76.97 -2.49 10.42
C THR A 7 -75.98 -3.63 10.69
N MET A 8 -75.31 -4.05 9.59
CA MET A 8 -74.17 -5.00 9.68
C MET A 8 -72.93 -4.31 10.25
N ARG A 9 -72.48 -4.76 11.41
CA ARG A 9 -71.19 -4.39 11.98
C ARG A 9 -70.09 -5.14 11.26
N ARG A 10 -69.15 -4.43 10.61
CA ARG A 10 -67.93 -4.98 10.06
C ARG A 10 -66.93 -5.31 11.18
N PRO A 11 -66.20 -6.44 11.14
CA PRO A 11 -65.16 -6.77 12.12
C PRO A 11 -63.92 -5.88 11.85
N ARG A 12 -63.36 -5.31 12.93
CA ARG A 12 -62.09 -4.62 12.93
C ARG A 12 -60.97 -5.64 12.72
N LEU A 13 -60.26 -5.54 11.57
CA LEU A 13 -59.00 -6.24 11.34
C LEU A 13 -57.91 -5.55 12.20
N ALA A 14 -57.37 -6.29 13.15
CA ALA A 14 -56.21 -5.86 13.92
C ALA A 14 -55.00 -5.97 13.00
N SER A 15 -54.37 -4.82 12.65
CA SER A 15 -53.12 -4.79 11.95
C SER A 15 -52.00 -5.23 12.88
N ILE A 16 -51.47 -6.42 12.64
CA ILE A 16 -50.21 -6.87 13.26
C ILE A 16 -49.09 -6.19 12.51
N ALA A 17 -48.45 -5.19 13.12
CA ALA A 17 -47.23 -4.61 12.67
C ALA A 17 -46.10 -5.60 12.85
N PHE A 18 -45.62 -6.21 11.77
CA PHE A 18 -44.34 -6.92 11.77
C PHE A 18 -43.23 -5.88 11.90
N ALA A 19 -42.59 -5.81 13.06
CA ALA A 19 -41.32 -5.15 13.22
C ALA A 19 -40.25 -5.97 12.47
N SER A 20 -39.94 -5.57 11.24
CA SER A 20 -38.74 -6.05 10.55
C SER A 20 -37.53 -5.54 11.32
N ALA A 21 -36.97 -6.34 12.19
CA ALA A 21 -35.65 -6.12 12.75
C ALA A 21 -34.64 -6.16 11.60
N CYS A 22 -34.09 -5.01 11.26
CA CYS A 22 -32.92 -4.88 10.37
C CYS A 22 -31.73 -5.59 11.02
N LEU A 23 -31.57 -6.90 10.75
CA LEU A 23 -30.34 -7.64 10.98
C LEU A 23 -29.38 -7.31 9.83
N ALA A 24 -28.68 -6.19 9.90
CA ALA A 24 -27.57 -5.82 9.05
C ALA A 24 -26.43 -5.30 9.95
N PRO A 25 -25.23 -5.46 9.58
CA PRO A 25 -24.42 -6.51 8.99
C PRO A 25 -23.24 -6.89 9.92
N LEU A 26 -23.47 -7.72 10.93
CA LEU A 26 -22.39 -8.32 11.74
C LEU A 26 -21.39 -9.13 10.88
N ALA A 27 -21.83 -9.63 9.72
CA ALA A 27 -20.99 -10.40 8.82
C ALA A 27 -19.93 -9.56 8.08
N ALA A 28 -20.22 -8.30 7.73
CA ALA A 28 -19.26 -7.43 7.06
C ALA A 28 -18.12 -6.99 7.99
N TRP A 29 -18.44 -6.71 9.25
CA TRP A 29 -17.44 -6.39 10.28
C TRP A 29 -16.54 -7.58 10.61
N ALA A 30 -17.11 -8.81 10.60
CA ALA A 30 -16.36 -10.04 10.84
C ALA A 30 -15.39 -10.36 9.68
N GLN A 31 -15.77 -10.08 8.41
CA GLN A 31 -14.91 -10.30 7.26
C GLN A 31 -13.74 -9.29 7.20
N ASP A 32 -13.99 -8.02 7.53
CA ASP A 32 -12.93 -7.00 7.60
C ASP A 32 -11.95 -7.30 8.75
N ALA A 33 -12.45 -7.76 9.92
CA ALA A 33 -11.61 -8.16 11.04
C ALA A 33 -10.75 -9.40 10.73
N GLN A 34 -11.24 -10.35 9.93
CA GLN A 34 -10.51 -11.56 9.53
C GLN A 34 -9.40 -11.28 8.51
N GLN A 35 -9.45 -10.13 7.82
CA GLN A 35 -8.43 -9.65 6.87
C GLN A 35 -7.43 -8.68 7.50
N ALA A 36 -7.64 -8.22 8.73
CA ALA A 36 -6.73 -7.32 9.42
C ALA A 36 -5.45 -8.04 9.82
N GLY A 37 -4.29 -7.42 9.50
CA GLY A 37 -2.98 -7.87 9.94
C GLY A 37 -2.66 -7.34 11.33
N GLY A 38 -2.08 -8.17 12.21
CA GLY A 38 -1.44 -7.74 13.45
C GLY A 38 0.00 -7.29 13.22
N SER A 39 0.63 -6.74 14.26
CA SER A 39 2.02 -6.30 14.22
C SER A 39 2.97 -7.41 13.80
N PHE A 40 3.99 -7.04 13.02
CA PHE A 40 5.01 -8.00 12.57
C PHE A 40 6.32 -7.30 12.22
N VAL A 41 7.38 -8.08 12.23
CA VAL A 41 8.67 -7.77 11.58
C VAL A 41 8.98 -8.91 10.62
N ASP A 42 9.43 -8.56 9.41
CA ASP A 42 9.92 -9.51 8.43
C ASP A 42 11.32 -9.08 7.93
N ASN A 43 12.32 -9.89 8.21
CA ASN A 43 13.70 -9.69 7.77
C ASN A 43 14.04 -10.45 6.48
N PHE A 44 13.04 -10.97 5.81
CA PHE A 44 13.16 -11.68 4.53
C PHE A 44 14.17 -12.84 4.54
N GLU A 45 14.14 -13.68 5.57
CA GLU A 45 14.87 -14.96 5.56
C GLU A 45 14.30 -15.90 4.48
N ARG A 46 13.01 -15.77 4.20
CA ARG A 46 12.27 -16.44 3.14
C ARG A 46 11.08 -15.58 2.70
N ILE A 47 10.51 -15.88 1.53
CA ILE A 47 9.22 -15.31 1.13
C ILE A 47 8.13 -16.22 1.70
N ASP A 48 7.46 -15.77 2.76
CA ASP A 48 6.36 -16.51 3.38
C ASP A 48 5.05 -16.27 2.58
N PRO A 49 4.49 -17.29 1.90
CA PRO A 49 3.30 -17.13 1.09
C PRO A 49 2.03 -16.85 1.90
N SER A 50 2.05 -17.08 3.21
CA SER A 50 0.94 -16.69 4.09
C SER A 50 0.90 -15.16 4.31
N ARG A 51 2.04 -14.48 4.19
CA ARG A 51 2.19 -13.03 4.30
C ARG A 51 2.27 -12.33 2.95
N TRP A 52 2.99 -12.90 1.99
CA TRP A 52 3.36 -12.25 0.74
C TRP A 52 2.75 -12.93 -0.48
N TYR A 53 2.12 -12.13 -1.32
CA TYR A 53 1.77 -12.47 -2.68
C TYR A 53 2.80 -11.83 -3.62
N VAL A 54 3.35 -12.60 -4.54
CA VAL A 54 4.27 -12.13 -5.57
C VAL A 54 3.50 -11.95 -6.87
N SER A 55 3.50 -10.75 -7.41
CA SER A 55 2.80 -10.43 -8.66
C SER A 55 3.47 -11.11 -9.86
N ASP A 56 2.67 -11.75 -10.73
CA ASP A 56 3.16 -12.56 -11.85
C ASP A 56 2.21 -12.53 -13.06
N GLY A 57 2.72 -12.22 -14.24
CA GLY A 57 2.00 -12.34 -15.51
C GLY A 57 1.08 -11.17 -15.89
N TRP A 58 1.08 -10.06 -15.17
CA TRP A 58 0.25 -8.88 -15.43
C TRP A 58 1.01 -7.55 -15.22
N ASN A 59 0.40 -6.41 -15.52
CA ASN A 59 0.96 -5.08 -15.33
C ASN A 59 -0.14 -4.06 -15.00
N ASN A 60 0.22 -2.87 -14.50
CA ASN A 60 -0.70 -1.81 -14.10
C ASN A 60 -1.22 -0.94 -15.27
N GLY A 61 -1.07 -1.39 -16.50
CA GLY A 61 -1.59 -0.69 -17.67
C GLY A 61 -0.53 -0.10 -18.61
N PRO A 62 -0.92 0.80 -19.51
CA PRO A 62 -0.06 1.24 -20.60
C PRO A 62 1.15 2.07 -20.17
N HIS A 63 1.10 2.71 -19.00
CA HIS A 63 2.21 3.51 -18.46
C HIS A 63 3.40 2.66 -17.99
N GLN A 64 3.18 1.38 -17.67
CA GLN A 64 4.22 0.47 -17.22
C GLN A 64 4.83 -0.27 -18.41
N ASN A 65 6.15 -0.17 -18.61
CA ASN A 65 6.84 -0.77 -19.75
C ASN A 65 7.30 -2.21 -19.52
N CYS A 66 6.99 -2.79 -18.37
CA CYS A 66 7.35 -4.15 -17.97
C CYS A 66 6.12 -4.95 -17.52
N THR A 67 6.26 -6.27 -17.45
CA THR A 67 5.30 -7.20 -16.86
C THR A 67 5.84 -7.71 -15.54
N TRP A 68 4.99 -7.77 -14.51
CA TRP A 68 5.34 -8.38 -13.23
C TRP A 68 5.73 -9.85 -13.43
N SER A 69 6.84 -10.25 -12.83
CA SER A 69 7.35 -11.62 -12.93
C SER A 69 7.91 -12.08 -11.59
N LYS A 70 7.39 -13.20 -11.10
CA LYS A 70 7.94 -13.86 -9.90
C LYS A 70 9.39 -14.28 -10.04
N LYS A 71 9.92 -14.44 -11.27
CA LYS A 71 11.35 -14.72 -11.54
C LYS A 71 12.24 -13.55 -11.14
N GLN A 72 11.69 -12.33 -11.10
CA GLN A 72 12.40 -11.11 -10.71
C GLN A 72 12.38 -10.88 -9.19
N VAL A 73 11.84 -11.83 -8.41
CA VAL A 73 11.76 -11.78 -6.94
C VAL A 73 12.57 -12.92 -6.35
N SER A 74 13.53 -12.60 -5.49
CA SER A 74 14.39 -13.61 -4.84
C SER A 74 14.88 -13.15 -3.48
N ILE A 75 15.34 -14.10 -2.65
CA ILE A 75 16.12 -13.81 -1.43
C ILE A 75 17.59 -14.08 -1.77
N LYS A 76 18.43 -13.05 -1.59
CA LYS A 76 19.86 -13.16 -1.79
C LYS A 76 20.61 -12.20 -0.86
N ASP A 77 21.73 -12.61 -0.31
CA ASP A 77 22.59 -11.82 0.59
C ASP A 77 21.82 -11.25 1.81
N GLY A 78 20.87 -12.05 2.33
CA GLY A 78 20.04 -11.71 3.47
C GLY A 78 19.10 -10.52 3.21
N ALA A 79 18.61 -10.37 1.97
CA ALA A 79 17.63 -9.36 1.57
C ALA A 79 16.67 -9.90 0.51
N LEU A 80 15.45 -9.42 0.51
CA LEU A 80 14.55 -9.55 -0.63
C LEU A 80 15.08 -8.69 -1.75
N GLN A 81 15.21 -9.27 -2.94
CA GLN A 81 15.64 -8.59 -4.15
C GLN A 81 14.48 -8.50 -5.14
N LEU A 82 14.18 -7.30 -5.60
CA LEU A 82 13.27 -7.01 -6.69
C LEU A 82 14.12 -6.53 -7.88
N GLN A 83 13.98 -7.19 -9.04
CA GLN A 83 14.75 -6.87 -10.22
C GLN A 83 13.89 -6.30 -11.34
N PHE A 84 14.49 -5.42 -12.12
CA PHE A 84 14.00 -4.97 -13.42
C PHE A 84 15.01 -5.46 -14.46
N ALA A 85 14.56 -6.29 -15.40
CA ALA A 85 15.44 -6.94 -16.37
C ALA A 85 14.89 -6.84 -17.80
N GLN A 86 15.80 -6.84 -18.79
CA GLN A 86 15.43 -7.00 -20.19
C GLN A 86 15.07 -8.47 -20.46
N GLU A 87 13.81 -8.78 -20.21
CA GLU A 87 13.22 -10.09 -20.45
C GLU A 87 11.82 -9.87 -21.05
N LYS A 88 11.63 -10.32 -22.30
CA LYS A 88 10.33 -10.19 -22.96
C LYS A 88 9.30 -11.08 -22.29
N LEU A 89 8.22 -10.47 -21.78
CA LEU A 89 7.12 -11.16 -21.14
C LEU A 89 5.77 -10.59 -21.62
N GLY A 90 5.00 -11.42 -22.32
CA GLY A 90 3.80 -10.97 -23.01
C GLY A 90 4.12 -9.92 -24.08
N GLN A 91 3.49 -8.76 -23.99
CA GLN A 91 3.69 -7.64 -24.94
C GLN A 91 4.79 -6.66 -24.50
N ARG A 92 5.41 -6.86 -23.33
CA ARG A 92 6.43 -5.97 -22.79
C ARG A 92 7.83 -6.55 -23.05
N ASN A 93 8.80 -5.66 -23.26
CA ASN A 93 10.19 -6.03 -23.51
C ASN A 93 10.97 -6.24 -22.21
N TYR A 94 10.37 -5.91 -21.06
CA TYR A 94 10.98 -5.97 -19.76
C TYR A 94 10.10 -6.75 -18.78
N ALA A 95 10.75 -7.40 -17.83
CA ALA A 95 10.14 -7.98 -16.65
C ALA A 95 10.56 -7.17 -15.41
N CYS A 96 9.65 -7.02 -14.48
CA CYS A 96 9.84 -6.27 -13.24
C CYS A 96 9.22 -7.00 -12.05
N ALA A 97 9.36 -6.46 -10.85
CA ALA A 97 9.02 -7.16 -9.63
C ALA A 97 8.08 -6.35 -8.73
N GLU A 98 7.10 -7.05 -8.18
CA GLU A 98 6.22 -6.54 -7.14
C GLU A 98 5.88 -7.64 -6.15
N ILE A 99 5.83 -7.26 -4.86
CA ILE A 99 5.36 -8.11 -3.77
C ILE A 99 4.38 -7.31 -2.92
N GLN A 100 3.31 -7.96 -2.47
CA GLN A 100 2.29 -7.32 -1.64
C GLN A 100 1.86 -8.23 -0.50
N THR A 101 1.42 -7.65 0.62
CA THR A 101 0.88 -8.45 1.71
C THR A 101 -0.47 -9.07 1.34
N THR A 102 -0.74 -10.27 1.87
CA THR A 102 -2.02 -10.95 1.73
C THR A 102 -3.10 -10.30 2.60
N LYS A 103 -2.70 -9.71 3.74
CA LYS A 103 -3.57 -9.00 4.70
C LYS A 103 -3.49 -7.49 4.49
N ARG A 104 -4.48 -6.77 5.02
CA ARG A 104 -4.53 -5.31 5.09
C ARG A 104 -4.21 -4.83 6.49
N TYR A 105 -3.64 -3.65 6.58
CA TYR A 105 -3.22 -2.99 7.82
C TYR A 105 -3.83 -1.60 7.87
N GLY A 106 -4.30 -1.17 9.03
CA GLY A 106 -4.90 0.14 9.25
C GLY A 106 -3.91 1.13 9.84
N TYR A 107 -4.41 2.03 10.68
CA TYR A 107 -3.56 2.95 11.41
C TYR A 107 -2.44 2.22 12.15
N GLY A 108 -1.29 2.85 12.24
CA GLY A 108 -0.10 2.27 12.86
C GLY A 108 1.19 2.83 12.28
N THR A 109 2.31 2.22 12.64
CA THR A 109 3.63 2.57 12.15
C THR A 109 4.10 1.54 11.12
N TYR A 110 4.49 2.03 9.97
CA TYR A 110 5.03 1.25 8.84
C TYR A 110 6.48 1.61 8.64
N GLU A 111 7.34 0.63 8.59
CA GLU A 111 8.78 0.83 8.52
C GLU A 111 9.39 -0.12 7.49
N ALA A 112 10.30 0.38 6.68
CA ALA A 112 11.05 -0.42 5.74
C ALA A 112 12.51 0.03 5.69
N ARG A 113 13.44 -0.95 5.65
CA ARG A 113 14.86 -0.71 5.43
C ARG A 113 15.26 -1.27 4.09
N TYR A 114 15.55 -0.39 3.13
CA TYR A 114 15.86 -0.82 1.76
C TYR A 114 16.88 0.08 1.06
N ARG A 115 17.45 -0.45 -0.02
CA ARG A 115 18.33 0.22 -0.97
C ARG A 115 17.68 0.15 -2.34
N THR A 116 17.69 1.26 -3.09
CA THR A 116 16.95 1.39 -4.35
C THR A 116 17.77 1.03 -5.58
N ALA A 117 17.10 0.79 -6.69
CA ALA A 117 17.69 0.73 -8.01
C ALA A 117 17.99 2.14 -8.54
N THR A 118 18.93 2.23 -9.48
CA THR A 118 19.23 3.44 -10.25
C THR A 118 18.85 3.25 -11.71
N GLY A 119 18.66 4.35 -12.43
CA GLY A 119 18.37 4.38 -13.86
C GLY A 119 17.13 5.23 -14.16
N PRO A 120 17.23 6.19 -15.13
CA PRO A 120 16.11 7.03 -15.50
C PRO A 120 14.97 6.18 -16.05
N GLY A 121 13.73 6.54 -15.70
CA GLY A 121 12.53 5.78 -16.05
C GLY A 121 12.22 4.61 -15.13
N LEU A 122 13.03 4.36 -14.07
CA LEU A 122 12.77 3.36 -13.03
C LEU A 122 12.23 4.02 -11.76
N ASN A 123 11.34 3.30 -11.04
CA ASN A 123 10.81 3.66 -9.73
C ASN A 123 10.96 2.48 -8.77
N SER A 124 11.60 2.72 -7.63
CA SER A 124 11.66 1.83 -6.48
C SER A 124 10.72 2.34 -5.41
N ALA A 125 9.65 1.60 -5.12
CA ALA A 125 8.59 2.06 -4.21
C ALA A 125 8.38 1.13 -3.01
N PHE A 126 8.13 1.76 -1.86
CA PHE A 126 7.50 1.19 -0.67
C PHE A 126 6.22 1.97 -0.41
N PHE A 127 5.09 1.30 -0.46
CA PHE A 127 3.80 1.97 -0.36
C PHE A 127 2.73 1.08 0.26
N THR A 128 1.62 1.69 0.60
CA THR A 128 0.39 0.97 0.94
C THR A 128 -0.71 1.36 -0.03
N TYR A 129 -1.60 0.41 -0.34
CA TYR A 129 -2.65 0.63 -1.33
C TYR A 129 -3.89 -0.19 -1.03
N ILE A 130 -5.05 0.40 -1.35
CA ILE A 130 -6.34 -0.25 -1.56
C ILE A 130 -7.08 0.45 -2.70
N GLY A 131 -7.88 -0.28 -3.46
CA GLY A 131 -8.56 0.33 -4.59
C GLY A 131 -9.75 -0.46 -5.14
N PRO A 132 -10.15 -0.17 -6.39
CA PRO A 132 -11.36 -0.72 -7.01
C PRO A 132 -11.43 -2.25 -7.07
N THR A 133 -10.30 -2.94 -7.19
CA THR A 133 -10.23 -4.41 -7.13
C THR A 133 -10.69 -4.96 -5.79
N ASP A 134 -10.56 -4.17 -4.72
CA ASP A 134 -11.03 -4.46 -3.37
C ASP A 134 -12.42 -3.89 -3.09
N LYS A 135 -13.10 -3.32 -4.11
CA LYS A 135 -14.38 -2.61 -4.00
C LYS A 135 -14.32 -1.42 -3.04
N LYS A 136 -13.17 -0.76 -2.97
CA LYS A 136 -12.91 0.42 -2.14
C LYS A 136 -12.45 1.59 -3.04
N PRO A 137 -12.58 2.85 -2.59
CA PRO A 137 -11.88 3.96 -3.21
C PRO A 137 -10.38 3.72 -3.22
N HIS A 138 -9.67 4.31 -4.18
CA HIS A 138 -8.22 4.28 -4.23
C HIS A 138 -7.65 5.18 -3.12
N ASP A 139 -7.10 4.55 -2.07
CA ASP A 139 -6.30 5.20 -1.02
C ASP A 139 -4.88 4.61 -1.07
N GLU A 140 -3.87 5.47 -0.88
CA GLU A 140 -2.46 5.10 -1.00
C GLU A 140 -1.57 5.99 -0.13
N ILE A 141 -0.45 5.47 0.37
CA ILE A 141 0.59 6.21 1.10
C ILE A 141 1.94 5.74 0.56
N ASP A 142 2.78 6.69 0.07
CA ASP A 142 3.90 6.37 -0.80
C ASP A 142 5.25 6.86 -0.28
N PHE A 143 6.27 6.02 -0.49
CA PHE A 143 7.66 6.39 -0.70
C PHE A 143 8.10 5.92 -2.09
N GLU A 144 8.51 6.85 -2.94
CA GLU A 144 8.92 6.59 -4.32
C GLU A 144 10.30 7.19 -4.59
N VAL A 145 11.28 6.35 -4.87
CA VAL A 145 12.61 6.79 -5.28
C VAL A 145 12.75 6.62 -6.78
N LEU A 146 12.76 7.74 -7.47
CA LEU A 146 12.91 7.77 -8.92
C LEU A 146 14.38 7.60 -9.29
N GLY A 147 14.69 6.56 -10.06
CA GLY A 147 16.06 6.19 -10.42
C GLY A 147 16.85 7.26 -11.18
N LYS A 148 16.18 8.31 -11.70
CA LYS A 148 16.82 9.49 -12.28
C LYS A 148 17.53 10.39 -11.24
N ASN A 149 17.09 10.31 -9.97
CA ASN A 149 17.66 11.11 -8.88
C ASN A 149 17.47 10.35 -7.54
N VAL A 150 18.42 9.52 -7.20
CA VAL A 150 18.41 8.72 -5.96
C VAL A 150 18.87 9.49 -4.72
N GLY A 151 19.23 10.78 -4.85
CA GLY A 151 19.52 11.68 -3.73
C GLY A 151 18.28 12.15 -2.99
N GLN A 152 17.09 11.78 -3.44
CA GLN A 152 15.82 12.16 -2.85
C GLN A 152 14.75 11.09 -3.01
N VAL A 153 13.77 11.10 -2.12
CA VAL A 153 12.55 10.30 -2.17
C VAL A 153 11.35 11.22 -2.31
N GLN A 154 10.40 10.84 -3.14
CA GLN A 154 9.08 11.47 -3.17
C GLN A 154 8.18 10.77 -2.19
N VAL A 155 7.56 11.51 -1.28
CA VAL A 155 6.45 11.04 -0.45
C VAL A 155 5.16 11.62 -0.98
N ASN A 156 4.07 10.86 -0.89
CA ASN A 156 2.76 11.27 -1.36
C ASN A 156 1.67 10.46 -0.66
N GLN A 157 0.43 10.90 -0.74
CA GLN A 157 -0.74 10.10 -0.41
C GLN A 157 -1.91 10.42 -1.33
N TYR A 158 -2.72 9.40 -1.60
CA TYR A 158 -3.97 9.50 -2.36
C TYR A 158 -5.16 9.20 -1.47
N ILE A 159 -6.20 10.01 -1.60
CA ILE A 159 -7.48 9.82 -0.94
C ILE A 159 -8.57 9.82 -2.01
N SER A 160 -9.26 8.70 -2.18
CA SER A 160 -10.26 8.52 -3.22
C SER A 160 -9.74 8.91 -4.62
N ALA A 161 -8.54 8.43 -4.95
CA ALA A 161 -7.79 8.69 -6.20
C ALA A 161 -7.35 10.17 -6.40
N LYS A 162 -7.41 11.00 -5.37
CA LYS A 162 -6.89 12.38 -5.41
C LYS A 162 -5.52 12.43 -4.76
N GLY A 163 -4.47 12.63 -5.57
CA GLY A 163 -3.12 12.96 -5.17
C GLY A 163 -2.89 14.47 -5.04
N GLY A 164 -1.67 14.93 -5.36
CA GLY A 164 -1.31 16.35 -5.30
C GLY A 164 -0.78 16.76 -3.91
N ASN A 165 -0.25 15.77 -3.18
CA ASN A 165 0.36 15.97 -1.87
C ASN A 165 1.86 15.65 -1.89
N GLU A 166 2.46 15.62 -3.08
CA GLU A 166 3.84 15.23 -3.31
C GLU A 166 4.81 16.17 -2.59
N LYS A 167 5.78 15.58 -1.91
CA LYS A 167 6.92 16.27 -1.34
C LYS A 167 8.20 15.49 -1.62
N LEU A 168 9.23 16.19 -2.06
CA LEU A 168 10.57 15.63 -2.21
C LEU A 168 11.34 15.81 -0.89
N ALA A 169 11.91 14.73 -0.40
CA ALA A 169 12.75 14.72 0.80
C ALA A 169 14.16 14.20 0.46
N PRO A 170 15.23 14.79 1.04
CA PRO A 170 16.57 14.33 0.78
C PRO A 170 16.83 12.94 1.38
N VAL A 171 17.63 12.14 0.66
CA VAL A 171 18.19 10.88 1.18
C VAL A 171 19.71 11.08 1.27
N THR A 172 20.19 11.41 2.45
CA THR A 172 21.62 11.68 2.68
C THR A 172 22.47 10.47 2.32
N GLY A 173 23.47 10.69 1.46
CA GLY A 173 24.33 9.62 0.96
C GLY A 173 23.80 8.86 -0.24
N GLY A 174 22.54 9.11 -0.66
CA GLY A 174 21.88 8.43 -1.77
C GLY A 174 21.14 7.15 -1.38
N ALA A 175 19.97 6.97 -1.97
CA ALA A 175 19.11 5.81 -1.69
C ALA A 175 19.67 4.49 -2.27
N ASP A 176 20.61 4.58 -3.21
CA ASP A 176 21.27 3.45 -3.90
C ASP A 176 22.61 3.04 -3.28
N GLN A 177 23.26 3.91 -2.47
CA GLN A 177 24.59 3.66 -1.93
C GLN A 177 24.59 2.79 -0.68
N GLY A 178 23.46 2.72 0.04
CA GLY A 178 23.30 1.93 1.26
C GLY A 178 21.84 1.70 1.60
N PHE A 179 21.62 0.91 2.65
CA PHE A 179 20.27 0.72 3.19
C PHE A 179 19.85 1.94 3.99
N ASN A 180 18.72 2.51 3.64
CA ASN A 180 18.09 3.63 4.32
C ASN A 180 16.80 3.17 5.02
N ASP A 181 16.44 3.84 6.11
CA ASP A 181 15.21 3.58 6.86
C ASP A 181 14.13 4.58 6.43
N TYR A 182 13.00 4.06 5.99
CA TYR A 182 11.81 4.80 5.61
C TYR A 182 10.68 4.39 6.52
N ALA A 183 9.98 5.36 7.10
CA ALA A 183 8.85 5.07 7.97
C ALA A 183 7.73 6.09 7.77
N PHE A 184 6.48 5.65 7.92
CA PHE A 184 5.39 6.56 8.16
C PHE A 184 4.56 6.10 9.35
N ILE A 185 4.05 7.07 10.11
CA ILE A 185 3.11 6.87 11.20
C ILE A 185 1.77 7.40 10.73
N TRP A 186 0.85 6.48 10.52
CA TRP A 186 -0.49 6.76 10.04
C TRP A 186 -1.48 6.67 11.19
N GLU A 187 -2.05 7.81 11.54
CA GLU A 187 -3.08 8.01 12.56
C GLU A 187 -4.35 8.55 11.90
N LYS A 188 -5.44 8.58 12.62
CA LYS A 188 -6.74 9.05 12.10
C LYS A 188 -6.70 10.50 11.62
N ASP A 189 -5.94 11.34 12.28
CA ASP A 189 -5.89 12.80 12.10
C ASP A 189 -4.47 13.33 11.84
N ARG A 190 -3.48 12.42 11.66
CA ARG A 190 -2.11 12.79 11.39
C ARG A 190 -1.38 11.71 10.60
N LEU A 191 -0.59 12.12 9.60
CA LEU A 191 0.29 11.25 8.86
C LEU A 191 1.69 11.87 8.81
N ARG A 192 2.67 11.17 9.38
CA ARG A 192 4.06 11.64 9.48
C ARG A 192 4.99 10.73 8.71
N TYR A 193 5.85 11.31 7.87
CA TYR A 193 6.85 10.57 7.10
C TYR A 193 8.25 10.83 7.65
N PHE A 194 9.07 9.79 7.71
CA PHE A 194 10.43 9.85 8.22
C PHE A 194 11.39 9.17 7.24
N VAL A 195 12.58 9.75 7.07
CA VAL A 195 13.71 9.18 6.35
C VAL A 195 14.91 9.16 7.28
N ASN A 196 15.50 7.98 7.51
CA ASN A 196 16.61 7.79 8.42
C ASN A 196 16.38 8.38 9.84
N GLY A 197 15.13 8.32 10.30
CA GLY A 197 14.70 8.83 11.60
C GLY A 197 14.32 10.31 11.64
N GLU A 198 14.60 11.08 10.59
CA GLU A 198 14.26 12.50 10.48
C GLU A 198 12.83 12.69 9.93
N LEU A 199 12.04 13.54 10.57
CA LEU A 199 10.70 13.91 10.12
C LEU A 199 10.79 14.74 8.84
N VAL A 200 10.28 14.21 7.72
CA VAL A 200 10.35 14.89 6.42
C VAL A 200 9.02 15.49 5.99
N GLN A 201 7.89 14.95 6.46
CA GLN A 201 6.56 15.52 6.22
C GLN A 201 5.63 15.23 7.38
N ASP A 202 4.77 16.21 7.70
CA ASP A 202 3.75 16.13 8.73
C ASP A 202 2.42 16.65 8.13
N VAL A 203 1.46 15.75 7.98
CA VAL A 203 0.14 16.04 7.39
C VAL A 203 -0.88 15.99 8.52
N THR A 204 -1.49 17.14 8.81
CA THR A 204 -2.48 17.30 9.88
C THR A 204 -3.88 17.68 9.37
N ASP A 205 -4.05 17.76 8.05
CA ASP A 205 -5.34 17.95 7.40
C ASP A 205 -6.03 16.59 7.23
N PRO A 206 -7.12 16.28 7.97
CA PRO A 206 -7.76 14.96 7.89
C PRO A 206 -8.31 14.62 6.50
N SER A 207 -8.61 15.63 5.67
CA SER A 207 -9.05 15.41 4.28
C SER A 207 -7.95 14.85 3.36
N LYS A 208 -6.70 14.92 3.83
CA LYS A 208 -5.50 14.41 3.15
C LYS A 208 -4.95 13.13 3.77
N ILE A 209 -5.71 12.48 4.65
CA ILE A 209 -5.27 11.27 5.35
C ILE A 209 -6.18 10.10 4.92
N PRO A 210 -5.63 9.03 4.34
CA PRO A 210 -6.37 7.82 4.01
C PRO A 210 -7.01 7.19 5.25
N SER A 211 -8.14 6.50 5.08
CA SER A 211 -8.86 5.88 6.19
C SER A 211 -9.15 4.39 6.01
N ASN A 212 -9.03 3.87 4.81
CA ASN A 212 -9.26 2.46 4.54
C ASN A 212 -7.99 1.64 4.81
N ALA A 213 -8.11 0.50 5.48
CA ALA A 213 -6.99 -0.42 5.68
C ALA A 213 -6.44 -0.90 4.33
N GLN A 214 -5.11 -0.92 4.20
CA GLN A 214 -4.36 -1.09 2.96
C GLN A 214 -3.41 -2.27 3.03
N LYS A 215 -3.05 -2.87 1.89
CA LYS A 215 -1.94 -3.81 1.81
C LYS A 215 -0.62 -3.04 1.72
N ILE A 216 0.46 -3.67 2.15
CA ILE A 216 1.83 -3.16 2.03
C ILE A 216 2.43 -3.72 0.74
N PHE A 217 3.10 -2.86 -0.03
CA PHE A 217 3.71 -3.20 -1.31
C PHE A 217 5.19 -2.79 -1.35
N PHE A 218 5.96 -3.57 -2.09
CA PHE A 218 7.24 -3.17 -2.65
C PHE A 218 7.23 -3.43 -4.13
N SER A 219 7.68 -2.46 -4.92
CA SER A 219 7.78 -2.61 -6.36
C SER A 219 9.05 -1.96 -6.93
N LEU A 220 9.58 -2.58 -7.98
CA LEU A 220 10.55 -1.97 -8.89
C LEU A 220 10.00 -2.09 -10.29
N TRP A 221 9.66 -0.98 -10.92
CA TRP A 221 9.05 -0.92 -12.24
C TRP A 221 9.62 0.21 -13.10
N GLY A 222 9.27 0.22 -14.39
CA GLY A 222 9.75 1.21 -15.33
C GLY A 222 8.66 1.74 -16.25
N THR A 223 8.94 2.88 -16.92
CA THR A 223 8.02 3.56 -17.83
C THR A 223 8.73 4.22 -19.00
N ASP A 224 8.10 4.16 -20.17
CA ASP A 224 8.50 4.92 -21.38
C ASP A 224 7.66 6.20 -21.55
N THR A 225 6.52 6.30 -20.84
CA THR A 225 5.51 7.34 -21.08
C THR A 225 5.49 8.46 -20.03
N LEU A 226 6.01 8.21 -18.82
CA LEU A 226 6.04 9.18 -17.72
C LEU A 226 7.38 9.88 -17.58
N SER A 227 8.01 10.24 -18.71
CA SER A 227 9.38 10.80 -18.74
C SER A 227 9.54 12.12 -18.01
N GLY A 228 8.49 12.94 -17.93
CA GLY A 228 8.50 14.18 -17.14
C GLY A 228 8.71 13.90 -15.65
N TRP A 229 8.09 12.86 -15.14
CA TRP A 229 8.18 12.46 -13.74
C TRP A 229 9.41 11.57 -13.47
N MET A 230 9.58 10.45 -14.19
CA MET A 230 10.58 9.43 -13.91
C MET A 230 11.89 9.59 -14.72
N GLY A 231 11.96 10.58 -15.64
CA GLY A 231 13.05 10.71 -16.60
C GLY A 231 12.84 9.83 -17.85
N LYS A 232 13.55 10.16 -18.93
CA LYS A 232 13.51 9.37 -20.16
C LYS A 232 14.13 8.00 -19.89
N PHE A 233 13.33 6.95 -20.06
CA PHE A 233 13.77 5.58 -19.81
C PHE A 233 15.01 5.23 -20.63
N ALA A 234 15.98 4.63 -19.96
CA ALA A 234 17.18 4.06 -20.59
C ALA A 234 17.59 2.80 -19.81
N TYR A 235 17.55 1.65 -20.48
CA TYR A 235 18.01 0.40 -19.86
C TYR A 235 19.54 0.38 -19.79
N GLY A 236 20.07 0.14 -18.61
CA GLY A 236 21.53 0.19 -18.36
C GLY A 236 22.34 -1.03 -18.84
N GLY A 237 21.74 -1.96 -19.59
CA GLY A 237 22.41 -3.15 -20.12
C GLY A 237 22.55 -4.31 -19.13
N ALA A 238 22.22 -4.10 -17.86
CA ALA A 238 22.21 -5.11 -16.81
C ALA A 238 20.94 -4.96 -15.96
N PRO A 239 20.48 -6.02 -15.26
CA PRO A 239 19.34 -5.91 -14.36
C PRO A 239 19.56 -4.88 -13.25
N ALA A 240 18.59 -3.98 -13.09
CA ALA A 240 18.54 -3.07 -11.94
C ALA A 240 17.90 -3.78 -10.74
N THR A 241 18.36 -3.49 -9.53
CA THR A 241 17.92 -4.23 -8.33
C THR A 241 17.62 -3.28 -7.18
N MET A 242 16.42 -3.44 -6.60
CA MET A 242 16.05 -2.92 -5.28
C MET A 242 16.24 -4.03 -4.25
N GLN A 243 16.77 -3.72 -3.08
CA GLN A 243 17.02 -4.69 -2.00
C GLN A 243 16.33 -4.25 -0.74
N ILE A 244 15.53 -5.12 -0.13
CA ILE A 244 14.78 -4.85 1.09
C ILE A 244 15.31 -5.78 2.20
N LYS A 245 15.84 -5.17 3.29
CA LYS A 245 16.38 -5.89 4.45
C LYS A 245 15.31 -6.21 5.48
N ARG A 246 14.35 -5.31 5.67
CA ARG A 246 13.34 -5.44 6.72
C ARG A 246 12.10 -4.65 6.32
N VAL A 247 10.95 -5.17 6.71
CA VAL A 247 9.70 -4.43 6.80
C VAL A 247 9.03 -4.74 8.12
N ALA A 248 8.36 -3.75 8.71
CA ALA A 248 7.60 -3.92 9.93
C ALA A 248 6.30 -3.11 9.89
N PHE A 249 5.30 -3.64 10.57
CA PHE A 249 4.10 -2.92 10.95
C PHE A 249 3.92 -3.04 12.46
N THR A 250 3.74 -1.91 13.14
CA THR A 250 3.42 -1.83 14.57
C THR A 250 2.03 -1.22 14.73
N ALA A 251 1.11 -1.97 15.32
CA ALA A 251 -0.25 -1.51 15.57
C ALA A 251 -0.27 -0.38 16.63
N PRO A 252 -1.29 0.50 16.61
CA PRO A 252 -1.39 1.60 17.57
C PRO A 252 -1.37 1.09 19.03
N GLY A 253 -0.59 1.75 19.88
CA GLY A 253 -0.46 1.42 21.31
C GLY A 253 0.43 0.23 21.63
N GLU A 254 0.96 -0.47 20.63
CA GLU A 254 1.94 -1.53 20.85
C GLU A 254 3.37 -0.96 21.04
N LYS A 255 4.21 -1.71 21.75
CA LYS A 255 5.61 -1.38 21.90
C LYS A 255 6.35 -1.55 20.58
N CYS A 256 7.44 -0.81 20.41
CA CYS A 256 8.33 -0.98 19.26
C CYS A 256 8.86 -2.42 19.17
N LEU A 257 8.92 -2.94 17.94
CA LEU A 257 9.22 -4.35 17.66
C LEU A 257 10.73 -4.65 17.53
N PHE A 258 11.55 -3.61 17.37
CA PHE A 258 13.01 -3.72 17.24
C PHE A 258 13.67 -2.40 17.66
N PRO A 259 14.95 -2.41 18.13
CA PRO A 259 15.57 -1.25 18.77
C PRO A 259 15.66 0.01 17.90
N GLU A 260 15.85 -0.13 16.58
CA GLU A 260 16.01 0.98 15.65
C GLU A 260 14.66 1.55 15.17
N SER A 261 13.53 0.93 15.56
CA SER A 261 12.20 1.39 15.18
C SER A 261 11.96 2.86 15.53
N ILE A 262 11.29 3.58 14.63
CA ILE A 262 10.91 4.98 14.88
C ILE A 262 10.00 5.09 16.11
N THR A 263 9.17 4.08 16.38
CA THR A 263 8.30 4.05 17.56
C THR A 263 9.06 3.98 18.88
N CYS A 264 10.31 3.45 18.90
CA CYS A 264 11.17 3.50 20.08
C CYS A 264 11.77 4.89 20.34
N LYS A 265 11.80 5.76 19.32
CA LYS A 265 12.50 7.05 19.35
C LYS A 265 11.57 8.23 19.63
N ILE A 266 10.28 8.11 19.28
CA ILE A 266 9.30 9.21 19.38
C ILE A 266 8.32 9.08 20.55
N ASN A 267 8.42 8.03 21.36
CA ASN A 267 7.62 7.81 22.59
C ASN A 267 8.34 8.35 23.81
#